data_969a5e66bd3e9e0fae8ffd276d441cb0
#
_entry.id   969a5e66bd3e9e0fae8ffd276d441cb0
#
_cell.length_a   1.000
_cell.length_b   1.000
_cell.length_c   1.000
_cell.angle_alpha   90.00
_cell.angle_beta   90.00
_cell.angle_gamma   90.00
#
_symmetry.space_group_name_H-M   'P 1'
#
loop_
_entity.id
_entity.type
_entity.pdbx_description
1 polymer ?
#
loop_
_entity_poly.entity_id
_entity_poly.type
_entity_poly.pdbx_seq_one_letter_code
_entity_poly.pdbx_strand_id
1 'polypeptide(L)'
;MLDKFSNDDKSSLPKLSKVILHDQALSSCLLKVANNAQHIGVNKVTTVSRATVVLGIQTVKNVCLTAKLVDSLLESKSLDYRVYEKLMQLMANSFFAATLAKMMVPNYSDETQEEVYLAALLYGIGETAFWSSAGEYADKLANSGDINSPDFSQNCQEKIGTSFNALSRGLAKTWNLSDLLLKALDQPQN
;
A
#
# COMPACT_ATOMS: atom_id res chain seq x y z
N MET A 1 -3.86 2.38 18.91
CA MET A 1 -4.80 1.24 18.64
C MET A 1 -4.10 -0.13 18.69
N LEU A 2 -2.84 -0.22 18.31
CA LEU A 2 -2.02 -1.47 18.36
C LEU A 2 -1.63 -1.93 19.77
N ASP A 3 -1.61 -1.03 20.77
CA ASP A 3 -1.19 -1.36 22.15
C ASP A 3 -2.14 -2.30 22.93
N LYS A 4 -3.37 -2.51 22.43
CA LYS A 4 -4.36 -3.41 23.07
C LYS A 4 -4.20 -4.89 22.68
N PHE A 5 -3.28 -5.23 21.79
CA PHE A 5 -3.16 -6.60 21.24
C PHE A 5 -2.04 -7.43 21.88
N SER A 6 -1.45 -6.97 23.01
CA SER A 6 -0.24 -7.61 23.53
C SER A 6 -0.45 -8.90 24.35
N ASN A 7 -1.67 -9.27 24.74
CA ASN A 7 -1.86 -10.31 25.77
C ASN A 7 -2.73 -11.53 25.41
N ASP A 8 -3.22 -11.69 24.15
CA ASP A 8 -4.06 -12.86 23.80
C ASP A 8 -3.68 -13.43 22.44
N ASP A 9 -2.77 -14.43 22.44
CA ASP A 9 -2.05 -14.86 21.23
C ASP A 9 -2.88 -15.60 20.17
N LYS A 10 -4.05 -16.16 20.48
CA LYS A 10 -4.86 -16.92 19.51
C LYS A 10 -6.09 -16.19 18.98
N SER A 11 -6.62 -15.21 19.67
CA SER A 11 -7.77 -14.43 19.22
C SER A 11 -7.38 -13.16 18.46
N SER A 12 -6.08 -12.81 18.42
CA SER A 12 -5.58 -11.53 17.94
C SER A 12 -5.24 -11.51 16.43
N LEU A 13 -4.85 -12.62 15.82
CA LEU A 13 -4.46 -12.67 14.40
C LEU A 13 -5.57 -12.20 13.43
N PRO A 14 -6.81 -12.71 13.49
CA PRO A 14 -7.86 -12.25 12.58
C PRO A 14 -8.23 -10.77 12.78
N LYS A 15 -8.18 -10.28 14.03
CA LYS A 15 -8.43 -8.87 14.33
C LYS A 15 -7.31 -7.98 13.81
N LEU A 16 -6.06 -8.40 14.00
CA LEU A 16 -4.87 -7.69 13.51
C LEU A 16 -4.85 -7.64 11.98
N SER A 17 -5.16 -8.76 11.30
CA SER A 17 -5.26 -8.82 9.83
C SER A 17 -6.28 -7.81 9.29
N LYS A 18 -7.44 -7.68 9.93
CA LYS A 18 -8.48 -6.71 9.53
C LYS A 18 -7.99 -5.26 9.66
N VAL A 19 -7.25 -4.93 10.70
CA VAL A 19 -6.69 -3.58 10.87
C VAL A 19 -5.62 -3.29 9.83
N ILE A 20 -4.71 -4.25 9.59
CA ILE A 20 -3.62 -4.12 8.60
C ILE A 20 -4.19 -3.98 7.19
N LEU A 21 -5.27 -4.70 6.86
CA LEU A 21 -5.89 -4.69 5.54
C LEU A 21 -6.34 -3.29 5.08
N HIS A 22 -6.65 -2.40 6.01
CA HIS A 22 -7.07 -1.03 5.71
C HIS A 22 -5.90 -0.05 5.57
N ASP A 23 -4.67 -0.50 5.79
CA ASP A 23 -3.46 0.31 5.71
C ASP A 23 -2.62 -0.13 4.51
N GLN A 24 -2.46 0.76 3.51
CA GLN A 24 -1.73 0.46 2.29
C GLN A 24 -0.24 0.14 2.56
N ALA A 25 0.40 0.90 3.44
CA ALA A 25 1.81 0.75 3.75
C ALA A 25 2.06 -0.56 4.52
N LEU A 26 1.25 -0.83 5.55
CA LEU A 26 1.35 -2.08 6.32
C LEU A 26 1.01 -3.30 5.46
N SER A 27 -0.04 -3.24 4.64
CA SER A 27 -0.43 -4.34 3.75
C SER A 27 0.68 -4.67 2.76
N SER A 28 1.24 -3.66 2.09
CA SER A 28 2.32 -3.86 1.12
C SER A 28 3.60 -4.39 1.78
N CYS A 29 3.95 -3.85 2.95
CA CYS A 29 5.11 -4.29 3.71
C CYS A 29 4.98 -5.75 4.15
N LEU A 30 3.81 -6.14 4.66
CA LEU A 30 3.56 -7.50 5.12
C LEU A 30 3.60 -8.52 3.96
N LEU A 31 2.97 -8.20 2.84
CA LEU A 31 3.02 -9.02 1.63
C LEU A 31 4.45 -9.17 1.10
N LYS A 32 5.21 -8.07 1.04
CA LYS A 32 6.63 -8.09 0.67
C LYS A 32 7.45 -9.01 1.57
N VAL A 33 7.30 -8.89 2.89
CA VAL A 33 8.03 -9.73 3.86
C VAL A 33 7.64 -11.19 3.70
N ALA A 34 6.34 -11.49 3.56
CA ALA A 34 5.85 -12.86 3.38
C ALA A 34 6.37 -13.50 2.09
N ASN A 35 6.37 -12.77 0.98
CA ASN A 35 6.85 -13.27 -0.31
C ASN A 35 8.37 -13.42 -0.37
N ASN A 36 9.12 -12.58 0.35
CA ASN A 36 10.58 -12.71 0.46
C ASN A 36 11.01 -13.85 1.40
N ALA A 37 10.20 -14.17 2.41
CA ALA A 37 10.47 -15.26 3.34
C ALA A 37 10.20 -16.65 2.74
N GLN A 38 9.35 -16.73 1.71
CA GLN A 38 9.07 -17.98 1.02
C GLN A 38 10.13 -18.25 -0.05
N HIS A 39 10.75 -19.41 0.00
CA HIS A 39 11.72 -19.85 -1.00
C HIS A 39 11.06 -20.03 -2.39
N ILE A 40 11.85 -19.78 -3.43
CA ILE A 40 11.47 -19.88 -4.84
C ILE A 40 10.74 -21.20 -5.12
N GLY A 41 9.49 -21.13 -5.59
CA GLY A 41 8.69 -22.30 -5.97
C GLY A 41 7.37 -22.51 -5.20
N VAL A 42 7.10 -21.71 -4.18
CA VAL A 42 5.83 -21.74 -3.45
C VAL A 42 4.88 -20.67 -3.99
N ASN A 43 3.57 -20.95 -3.98
CA ASN A 43 2.54 -19.99 -4.41
C ASN A 43 2.70 -18.64 -3.70
N LYS A 44 2.62 -17.56 -4.46
CA LYS A 44 2.68 -16.20 -3.93
C LYS A 44 1.62 -15.98 -2.85
N VAL A 45 2.00 -15.24 -1.81
CA VAL A 45 1.07 -14.76 -0.78
C VAL A 45 0.41 -13.49 -1.30
N THR A 46 -0.88 -13.57 -1.59
CA THR A 46 -1.66 -12.49 -2.23
C THR A 46 -2.60 -11.79 -1.28
N THR A 47 -2.79 -12.31 -0.05
CA THR A 47 -3.68 -11.76 0.96
C THR A 47 -2.96 -11.49 2.28
N VAL A 48 -3.41 -10.46 3.02
CA VAL A 48 -2.89 -10.15 4.36
C VAL A 48 -3.21 -11.29 5.33
N SER A 49 -4.39 -11.88 5.23
CA SER A 49 -4.80 -13.01 6.06
C SER A 49 -3.84 -14.19 5.90
N ARG A 50 -3.45 -14.52 4.68
CA ARG A 50 -2.47 -15.58 4.42
C ARG A 50 -1.06 -15.19 4.87
N ALA A 51 -0.65 -13.94 4.63
CA ALA A 51 0.62 -13.41 5.10
C ALA A 51 0.78 -13.54 6.61
N THR A 52 -0.27 -13.23 7.38
CA THR A 52 -0.22 -13.33 8.86
C THR A 52 -0.09 -14.78 9.34
N VAL A 53 -0.70 -15.73 8.64
CA VAL A 53 -0.55 -17.15 8.94
C VAL A 53 0.88 -17.65 8.64
N VAL A 54 1.41 -17.28 7.47
CA VAL A 54 2.75 -17.70 7.01
C VAL A 54 3.85 -17.11 7.90
N LEU A 55 3.76 -15.84 8.25
CA LEU A 55 4.77 -15.13 9.03
C LEU A 55 4.67 -15.40 10.54
N GLY A 56 3.48 -15.77 11.00
CA GLY A 56 3.18 -15.92 12.42
C GLY A 56 3.03 -14.57 13.16
N ILE A 57 2.36 -14.63 14.31
CA ILE A 57 1.97 -13.43 15.08
C ILE A 57 3.16 -12.55 15.47
N GLN A 58 4.28 -13.16 15.87
CA GLN A 58 5.44 -12.42 16.36
C GLN A 58 6.10 -11.59 15.24
N THR A 59 6.26 -12.16 14.04
CA THR A 59 6.81 -11.44 12.89
C THR A 59 5.88 -10.31 12.47
N VAL A 60 4.57 -10.54 12.46
CA VAL A 60 3.58 -9.51 12.14
C VAL A 60 3.62 -8.36 13.15
N LYS A 61 3.68 -8.66 14.45
CA LYS A 61 3.86 -7.65 15.52
C LYS A 61 5.14 -6.82 15.29
N ASN A 62 6.25 -7.47 14.96
CA ASN A 62 7.53 -6.79 14.71
C ASN A 62 7.47 -5.87 13.49
N VAL A 63 6.85 -6.33 12.39
CA VAL A 63 6.65 -5.51 11.18
C VAL A 63 5.80 -4.28 11.50
N CYS A 64 4.67 -4.45 12.22
CA CYS A 64 3.81 -3.34 12.61
C CYS A 64 4.52 -2.36 13.55
N LEU A 65 5.32 -2.85 14.50
CA LEU A 65 6.08 -2.00 15.42
C LEU A 65 7.15 -1.19 14.67
N THR A 66 7.88 -1.83 13.75
CA THR A 66 8.89 -1.16 12.91
C THR A 66 8.25 -0.08 12.03
N ALA A 67 7.10 -0.38 11.41
CA ALA A 67 6.36 0.60 10.62
C ALA A 67 5.94 1.81 11.48
N LYS A 68 5.42 1.58 12.68
CA LYS A 68 5.05 2.67 13.61
C LYS A 68 6.25 3.53 14.04
N LEU A 69 7.42 2.92 14.24
CA LEU A 69 8.65 3.67 14.53
C LEU A 69 9.07 4.53 13.34
N VAL A 70 8.96 4.01 12.11
CA VAL A 70 9.24 4.75 10.88
C VAL A 70 8.26 5.90 10.73
N ASP A 71 6.96 5.69 10.97
CA ASP A 71 5.94 6.75 10.93
C ASP A 71 6.27 7.88 11.92
N SER A 72 6.62 7.54 13.17
CA SER A 72 7.02 8.53 14.16
C SER A 72 8.27 9.32 13.77
N LEU A 73 9.22 8.69 13.07
CA LEU A 73 10.41 9.37 12.54
C LEU A 73 10.07 10.28 11.36
N LEU A 74 9.08 9.89 10.53
CA LEU A 74 8.59 10.70 9.42
C LEU A 74 7.75 11.89 9.91
N GLU A 75 6.92 11.70 10.94
CA GLU A 75 6.17 12.79 11.59
C GLU A 75 7.09 13.84 12.22
N SER A 76 8.31 13.47 12.64
CA SER A 76 9.31 14.40 13.16
C SER A 76 9.96 15.27 12.07
N LYS A 77 9.87 14.89 10.79
CA LYS A 77 10.22 15.72 9.64
C LYS A 77 8.95 16.44 9.21
N SER A 78 8.88 17.75 9.39
CA SER A 78 7.74 18.55 8.92
C SER A 78 7.57 18.37 7.41
N LEU A 79 6.61 17.51 7.01
CA LEU A 79 6.18 17.43 5.62
C LEU A 79 5.54 18.76 5.22
N ASP A 80 5.82 19.24 4.01
CA ASP A 80 5.07 20.35 3.43
C ASP A 80 3.57 20.03 3.47
N TYR A 81 2.75 21.01 3.84
CA TYR A 81 1.30 20.83 3.97
C TYR A 81 0.66 20.29 2.69
N ARG A 82 1.11 20.73 1.52
CA ARG A 82 0.60 20.27 0.22
C ARG A 82 0.94 18.81 -0.05
N VAL A 83 2.13 18.36 0.33
CA VAL A 83 2.53 16.94 0.24
C VAL A 83 1.65 16.10 1.16
N TYR A 84 1.41 16.56 2.39
CA TYR A 84 0.50 15.90 3.32
C TYR A 84 -0.92 15.80 2.76
N GLU A 85 -1.47 16.91 2.23
CA GLU A 85 -2.80 16.93 1.60
C GLU A 85 -2.88 15.92 0.45
N LYS A 86 -1.87 15.88 -0.43
CA LYS A 86 -1.81 14.93 -1.54
C LYS A 86 -1.79 13.48 -1.05
N LEU A 87 -1.00 13.16 -0.05
CA LEU A 87 -0.96 11.83 0.54
C LEU A 87 -2.32 11.42 1.13
N MET A 88 -2.98 12.31 1.85
CA MET A 88 -4.32 12.05 2.40
C MET A 88 -5.35 11.78 1.31
N GLN A 89 -5.33 12.54 0.20
CA GLN A 89 -6.20 12.31 -0.95
C GLN A 89 -5.93 10.94 -1.60
N LEU A 90 -4.64 10.58 -1.82
CA LEU A 90 -4.27 9.30 -2.40
C LEU A 90 -4.71 8.12 -1.54
N MET A 91 -4.51 8.21 -0.23
CA MET A 91 -4.95 7.17 0.71
C MET A 91 -6.47 7.03 0.71
N ALA A 92 -7.21 8.14 0.75
CA ALA A 92 -8.67 8.13 0.72
C ALA A 92 -9.20 7.51 -0.60
N ASN A 93 -8.65 7.91 -1.74
CA ASN A 93 -9.01 7.38 -3.05
C ASN A 93 -8.70 5.89 -3.17
N SER A 94 -7.54 5.45 -2.69
CA SER A 94 -7.14 4.03 -2.69
C SER A 94 -8.09 3.18 -1.85
N PHE A 95 -8.45 3.64 -0.66
CA PHE A 95 -9.41 2.97 0.22
C PHE A 95 -10.80 2.88 -0.40
N PHE A 96 -11.27 3.99 -0.99
CA PHE A 96 -12.57 4.04 -1.67
C PHE A 96 -12.62 3.08 -2.85
N ALA A 97 -11.59 3.10 -3.73
CA ALA A 97 -11.48 2.20 -4.88
C ALA A 97 -11.45 0.72 -4.43
N ALA A 98 -10.68 0.40 -3.38
CA ALA A 98 -10.60 -0.96 -2.83
C ALA A 98 -11.96 -1.44 -2.30
N THR A 99 -12.68 -0.57 -1.60
CA THR A 99 -14.02 -0.89 -1.08
C THR A 99 -15.00 -1.17 -2.21
N LEU A 100 -15.03 -0.32 -3.24
CA LEU A 100 -15.86 -0.53 -4.43
C LEU A 100 -15.49 -1.82 -5.15
N ALA A 101 -14.21 -2.06 -5.40
CA ALA A 101 -13.74 -3.27 -6.07
C ALA A 101 -14.20 -4.54 -5.33
N LYS A 102 -14.09 -4.57 -4.01
CA LYS A 102 -14.60 -5.68 -3.19
C LYS A 102 -16.10 -5.86 -3.32
N MET A 103 -16.88 -4.77 -3.36
CA MET A 103 -18.33 -4.82 -3.52
C MET A 103 -18.77 -5.35 -4.88
N MET A 104 -17.92 -5.31 -5.91
CA MET A 104 -18.19 -5.83 -7.24
C MET A 104 -18.05 -7.36 -7.34
N VAL A 105 -17.46 -8.02 -6.36
CA VAL A 105 -17.19 -9.47 -6.36
C VAL A 105 -17.84 -10.21 -5.15
N PRO A 106 -19.15 -9.96 -4.84
CA PRO A 106 -19.76 -10.48 -3.60
C PRO A 106 -19.91 -12.00 -3.59
N ASN A 107 -19.94 -12.64 -4.77
CA ASN A 107 -20.18 -14.08 -4.92
C ASN A 107 -18.89 -14.91 -5.00
N TYR A 108 -17.74 -14.27 -4.88
CA TYR A 108 -16.44 -14.95 -4.87
C TYR A 108 -16.01 -15.31 -3.44
N SER A 109 -15.01 -16.18 -3.32
CA SER A 109 -14.46 -16.57 -2.02
C SER A 109 -13.88 -15.36 -1.26
N ASP A 110 -13.86 -15.44 0.06
CA ASP A 110 -13.27 -14.37 0.91
C ASP A 110 -11.81 -14.06 0.52
N GLU A 111 -11.04 -15.08 0.13
CA GLU A 111 -9.65 -14.90 -0.35
C GLU A 111 -9.62 -14.10 -1.65
N THR A 112 -10.49 -14.39 -2.61
CA THR A 112 -10.58 -13.64 -3.87
C THR A 112 -11.05 -12.21 -3.62
N GLN A 113 -12.05 -12.01 -2.75
CA GLN A 113 -12.51 -10.67 -2.38
C GLN A 113 -11.39 -9.85 -1.72
N GLU A 114 -10.58 -10.47 -0.86
CA GLU A 114 -9.43 -9.81 -0.23
C GLU A 114 -8.33 -9.50 -1.25
N GLU A 115 -8.04 -10.40 -2.20
CA GLU A 115 -7.06 -10.15 -3.26
C GLU A 115 -7.47 -9.00 -4.17
N VAL A 116 -8.75 -8.94 -4.58
CA VAL A 116 -9.32 -7.83 -5.37
C VAL A 116 -9.24 -6.52 -4.60
N TYR A 117 -9.60 -6.54 -3.32
CA TYR A 117 -9.47 -5.37 -2.43
C TYR A 117 -8.04 -4.86 -2.39
N LEU A 118 -7.07 -5.74 -2.15
CA LEU A 118 -5.65 -5.38 -2.07
C LEU A 118 -5.09 -4.90 -3.41
N ALA A 119 -5.48 -5.50 -4.52
CA ALA A 119 -5.06 -5.05 -5.84
C ALA A 119 -5.52 -3.61 -6.11
N ALA A 120 -6.75 -3.27 -5.76
CA ALA A 120 -7.26 -1.90 -5.88
C ALA A 120 -6.61 -0.93 -4.87
N LEU A 121 -6.40 -1.36 -3.61
CA LEU A 121 -5.74 -0.56 -2.58
C LEU A 121 -4.30 -0.19 -2.98
N LEU A 122 -3.57 -1.12 -3.60
CA LEU A 122 -2.15 -0.97 -3.95
C LEU A 122 -1.93 -0.44 -5.36
N TYR A 123 -2.99 -0.20 -6.14
CA TYR A 123 -2.89 0.26 -7.53
C TYR A 123 -2.06 1.54 -7.67
N GLY A 124 -2.28 2.53 -6.80
CA GLY A 124 -1.58 3.82 -6.77
C GLY A 124 -0.32 3.86 -5.90
N ILE A 125 0.23 2.70 -5.49
CA ILE A 125 1.33 2.65 -4.50
C ILE A 125 2.59 3.39 -4.94
N GLY A 126 2.86 3.46 -6.25
CA GLY A 126 4.01 4.19 -6.81
C GLY A 126 3.92 5.70 -6.56
N GLU A 127 2.74 6.29 -6.73
CA GLU A 127 2.51 7.71 -6.43
C GLU A 127 2.61 7.97 -4.92
N THR A 128 1.98 7.13 -4.10
CA THR A 128 2.07 7.24 -2.64
C THR A 128 3.52 7.12 -2.14
N ALA A 129 4.27 6.15 -2.67
CA ALA A 129 5.69 5.98 -2.33
C ALA A 129 6.53 7.18 -2.74
N PHE A 130 6.29 7.76 -3.92
CA PHE A 130 6.97 8.97 -4.37
C PHE A 130 6.73 10.13 -3.39
N TRP A 131 5.47 10.49 -3.13
CA TRP A 131 5.15 11.63 -2.26
C TRP A 131 5.62 11.45 -0.82
N SER A 132 5.68 10.21 -0.33
CA SER A 132 6.16 9.93 1.04
C SER A 132 7.68 9.90 1.18
N SER A 133 8.45 9.68 0.09
CA SER A 133 9.88 9.43 0.18
C SER A 133 10.78 10.43 -0.55
N ALA A 134 10.24 11.26 -1.46
CA ALA A 134 11.03 12.15 -2.30
C ALA A 134 11.51 13.45 -1.59
N GLY A 135 11.10 13.70 -0.33
CA GLY A 135 11.60 14.79 0.50
C GLY A 135 11.47 16.17 -0.17
N GLU A 136 12.52 16.98 -0.13
CA GLU A 136 12.52 18.34 -0.71
C GLU A 136 12.13 18.39 -2.19
N TYR A 137 12.33 17.31 -2.95
CA TYR A 137 11.93 17.26 -4.34
C TYR A 137 10.40 17.18 -4.46
N ALA A 138 9.75 16.37 -3.61
CA ALA A 138 8.30 16.34 -3.52
C ALA A 138 7.72 17.70 -3.10
N ASP A 139 8.35 18.36 -2.11
CA ASP A 139 7.95 19.69 -1.64
C ASP A 139 8.00 20.73 -2.78
N LYS A 140 9.10 20.76 -3.55
CA LYS A 140 9.25 21.65 -4.71
C LYS A 140 8.20 21.35 -5.79
N LEU A 141 7.92 20.09 -6.04
CA LEU A 141 6.90 19.69 -7.01
C LEU A 141 5.49 20.10 -6.55
N ALA A 142 5.14 19.82 -5.30
CA ALA A 142 3.85 20.18 -4.72
C ALA A 142 3.58 21.70 -4.77
N ASN A 143 4.64 22.50 -4.64
CA ASN A 143 4.58 23.96 -4.70
C ASN A 143 4.68 24.53 -6.12
N SER A 144 4.88 23.70 -7.15
CA SER A 144 5.04 24.16 -8.54
C SER A 144 3.75 24.35 -9.32
N GLY A 145 2.59 24.03 -8.75
CA GLY A 145 1.28 24.15 -9.40
C GLY A 145 0.11 23.94 -8.45
N ASP A 146 -1.10 23.95 -9.00
CA ASP A 146 -2.30 23.64 -8.24
C ASP A 146 -2.45 22.11 -8.14
N ILE A 147 -2.31 21.58 -6.93
CA ILE A 147 -2.36 20.14 -6.62
C ILE A 147 -3.72 19.50 -6.98
N ASN A 148 -4.77 20.31 -7.07
CA ASN A 148 -6.12 19.88 -7.43
C ASN A 148 -6.41 20.01 -8.93
N SER A 149 -5.47 20.56 -9.72
CA SER A 149 -5.61 20.63 -11.17
C SER A 149 -5.59 19.23 -11.79
N PRO A 150 -6.46 18.94 -12.77
CA PRO A 150 -6.42 17.68 -13.51
C PRO A 150 -5.05 17.37 -14.14
N ASP A 151 -4.35 18.41 -14.59
CA ASP A 151 -3.05 18.28 -15.28
C ASP A 151 -1.87 18.15 -14.30
N PHE A 152 -2.09 18.34 -12.98
CA PHE A 152 -1.00 18.36 -12.00
C PHE A 152 -0.22 17.04 -11.99
N SER A 153 -0.93 15.91 -12.02
CA SER A 153 -0.30 14.59 -12.00
C SER A 153 0.55 14.36 -13.26
N GLN A 154 0.06 14.77 -14.43
CA GLN A 154 0.80 14.67 -15.70
C GLN A 154 2.05 15.56 -15.67
N ASN A 155 1.92 16.82 -15.27
CA ASN A 155 3.05 17.74 -15.14
C ASN A 155 4.13 17.24 -14.15
N CYS A 156 3.71 16.58 -13.08
CA CYS A 156 4.63 15.94 -12.15
C CYS A 156 5.38 14.78 -12.82
N GLN A 157 4.69 13.90 -13.53
CA GLN A 157 5.28 12.76 -14.22
C GLN A 157 6.28 13.18 -15.30
N GLU A 158 6.00 14.25 -16.04
CA GLU A 158 6.94 14.82 -17.01
C GLU A 158 8.24 15.31 -16.34
N LYS A 159 8.13 15.98 -15.17
CA LYS A 159 9.29 16.44 -14.41
C LYS A 159 10.10 15.30 -13.78
N ILE A 160 9.42 14.21 -13.37
CA ILE A 160 10.03 13.01 -12.80
C ILE A 160 10.69 12.15 -13.89
N GLY A 161 10.23 12.27 -15.16
CA GLY A 161 10.69 11.47 -16.29
C GLY A 161 10.13 10.05 -16.31
N THR A 162 9.08 9.76 -15.53
CA THR A 162 8.40 8.46 -15.51
C THR A 162 6.96 8.61 -15.02
N SER A 163 6.10 7.64 -15.35
CA SER A 163 4.73 7.63 -14.87
C SER A 163 4.60 7.01 -13.47
N PHE A 164 3.62 7.46 -12.70
CA PHE A 164 3.30 6.85 -11.40
C PHE A 164 2.85 5.39 -11.55
N ASN A 165 2.20 5.04 -12.66
CA ASN A 165 1.87 3.66 -13.00
C ASN A 165 3.14 2.81 -13.19
N ALA A 166 4.15 3.31 -13.89
CA ALA A 166 5.43 2.62 -14.05
C ALA A 166 6.14 2.41 -12.70
N LEU A 167 6.07 3.38 -11.78
CA LEU A 167 6.57 3.23 -10.41
C LEU A 167 5.80 2.16 -9.65
N SER A 168 4.45 2.18 -9.70
CA SER A 168 3.61 1.16 -9.07
C SER A 168 3.96 -0.24 -9.58
N ARG A 169 4.14 -0.39 -10.89
CA ARG A 169 4.51 -1.66 -11.54
C ARG A 169 5.91 -2.13 -11.12
N GLY A 170 6.86 -1.22 -11.05
CA GLY A 170 8.22 -1.49 -10.56
C GLY A 170 8.21 -2.03 -9.13
N LEU A 171 7.49 -1.36 -8.23
CA LEU A 171 7.32 -1.78 -6.84
C LEU A 171 6.60 -3.14 -6.75
N ALA A 172 5.49 -3.31 -7.48
CA ALA A 172 4.73 -4.56 -7.47
C ALA A 172 5.57 -5.76 -7.92
N LYS A 173 6.43 -5.59 -8.93
CA LYS A 173 7.37 -6.63 -9.38
C LYS A 173 8.46 -6.89 -8.34
N THR A 174 9.11 -5.84 -7.84
CA THR A 174 10.22 -5.94 -6.88
C THR A 174 9.77 -6.57 -5.55
N TRP A 175 8.54 -6.30 -5.12
CA TRP A 175 7.97 -6.84 -3.89
C TRP A 175 7.19 -8.14 -4.08
N ASN A 176 7.18 -8.67 -5.31
CA ASN A 176 6.50 -9.90 -5.69
C ASN A 176 5.01 -9.90 -5.29
N LEU A 177 4.32 -8.78 -5.53
CA LEU A 177 2.89 -8.64 -5.24
C LEU A 177 2.03 -9.46 -6.22
N SER A 178 0.71 -9.47 -6.02
CA SER A 178 -0.19 -10.36 -6.77
C SER A 178 -0.15 -10.12 -8.28
N ASP A 179 -0.36 -11.21 -9.05
CA ASP A 179 -0.45 -11.13 -10.52
C ASP A 179 -1.68 -10.36 -10.96
N LEU A 180 -2.74 -10.33 -10.14
CA LEU A 180 -3.93 -9.53 -10.39
C LEU A 180 -3.58 -8.04 -10.42
N LEU A 181 -2.80 -7.55 -9.46
CA LEU A 181 -2.31 -6.18 -9.43
C LEU A 181 -1.45 -5.87 -10.65
N LEU A 182 -0.51 -6.76 -11.01
CA LEU A 182 0.35 -6.57 -12.19
C LEU A 182 -0.47 -6.47 -13.47
N LYS A 183 -1.46 -7.35 -13.67
CA LYS A 183 -2.37 -7.30 -14.82
C LYS A 183 -3.20 -6.01 -14.85
N ALA A 184 -3.67 -5.53 -13.71
CA ALA A 184 -4.39 -4.26 -13.62
C ALA A 184 -3.52 -3.07 -14.03
N LEU A 185 -2.24 -3.06 -13.61
CA LEU A 185 -1.26 -2.02 -13.96
C LEU A 185 -0.81 -2.07 -15.42
N ASP A 186 -0.97 -3.22 -16.11
CA ASP A 186 -0.63 -3.39 -17.53
C ASP A 186 -1.75 -2.92 -18.49
N GLN A 187 -2.95 -2.62 -17.97
CA GLN A 187 -4.04 -2.09 -18.81
C GLN A 187 -3.70 -0.67 -19.27
N PRO A 188 -3.93 -0.35 -20.57
CA PRO A 188 -3.77 1.02 -21.03
C PRO A 188 -4.70 1.94 -20.26
N GLN A 189 -4.16 3.03 -19.73
CA GLN A 189 -4.98 4.09 -19.14
C GLN A 189 -5.57 4.91 -20.32
N ASN A 190 -6.87 4.76 -20.54
CA ASN A 190 -7.61 5.57 -21.48
C ASN A 190 -7.86 6.97 -20.92
#